data_8be4bc8ea22a1818dce84534371a4b71
#
_entry.id   8be4bc8ea22a1818dce84534371a4b71
#
_cell.length_a   1.000
_cell.length_b   1.000
_cell.length_c   1.000
_cell.angle_alpha   90.00
_cell.angle_beta   90.00
_cell.angle_gamma   90.00
#
_symmetry.space_group_name_H-M   'P 1'
#
loop_
_entity.id
_entity.type
_entity.pdbx_description
1 polymer ?
#
loop_
_entity_poly.entity_id
_entity_poly.type
_entity_poly.pdbx_seq_one_letter_code
_entity_poly.pdbx_strand_id
1 'polypeptide(L)'
;MHQFDLKNKTAIITGGAQGFGLEIAKKFLQSGSKVFIWDIDEKELLKATKQINNPNLNYNVVDVSNYEQIEKTVSDIISNNKIDILINNAGITGPTAKLWDYDIKDWNSIIDINLHGTFYCCKLIVPHMIK
;
A
#
# COMPACT_ATOMS: atom_id res chain seq x y z
N MET A 1 7.71 15.04 21.47
CA MET A 1 7.31 14.19 20.31
C MET A 1 6.48 15.04 19.37
N HIS A 2 6.87 15.14 18.13
CA HIS A 2 6.08 15.88 17.15
C HIS A 2 4.82 15.08 16.83
N GLN A 3 3.66 15.64 17.10
CA GLN A 3 2.38 15.11 16.65
C GLN A 3 1.99 15.77 15.33
N PHE A 4 1.78 14.96 14.30
CA PHE A 4 1.19 15.43 13.05
C PHE A 4 -0.33 15.26 13.15
N ASP A 5 -1.07 16.29 12.79
CA ASP A 5 -2.53 16.20 12.69
C ASP A 5 -2.90 15.75 11.27
N LEU A 6 -3.39 14.53 11.17
CA LEU A 6 -3.89 13.94 9.92
C LEU A 6 -5.41 13.75 9.93
N LYS A 7 -6.12 14.48 10.78
CA LYS A 7 -7.59 14.45 10.78
C LYS A 7 -8.13 14.82 9.41
N ASN A 8 -9.14 14.08 8.98
CA ASN A 8 -9.77 14.23 7.67
C ASN A 8 -8.84 13.97 6.47
N LYS A 9 -7.68 13.37 6.69
CA LYS A 9 -6.80 12.89 5.62
C LYS A 9 -7.02 11.41 5.40
N THR A 10 -7.00 11.01 4.13
CA THR A 10 -7.10 9.61 3.72
C THR A 10 -5.79 9.17 3.10
N ALA A 11 -5.24 8.08 3.60
CA ALA A 11 -3.99 7.50 3.13
C ALA A 11 -4.19 6.11 2.54
N ILE A 12 -3.46 5.81 1.47
CA ILE A 12 -3.28 4.45 0.95
C ILE A 12 -1.84 4.04 1.23
N ILE A 13 -1.66 2.86 1.81
CA ILE A 13 -0.34 2.30 2.14
C ILE A 13 -0.24 0.91 1.51
N THR A 14 0.63 0.75 0.53
CA THR A 14 0.89 -0.56 -0.09
C THR A 14 1.85 -1.37 0.78
N GLY A 15 1.71 -2.71 0.78
CA GLY A 15 2.47 -3.57 1.69
C GLY A 15 2.15 -3.28 3.16
N GLY A 16 0.90 -2.95 3.46
CA GLY A 16 0.47 -2.43 4.77
C GLY A 16 0.10 -3.49 5.80
N ALA A 17 0.11 -4.79 5.44
CA ALA A 17 -0.32 -5.84 6.35
C ALA A 17 0.70 -6.19 7.44
N GLN A 18 1.96 -5.85 7.24
CA GLN A 18 3.06 -6.18 8.15
C GLN A 18 4.25 -5.23 7.98
N GLY A 19 5.26 -5.36 8.85
CA GLY A 19 6.50 -4.60 8.77
C GLY A 19 6.31 -3.08 8.83
N PHE A 20 7.12 -2.35 8.07
CA PHE A 20 7.09 -0.89 8.05
C PHE A 20 5.74 -0.32 7.64
N GLY A 21 5.09 -0.91 6.63
CA GLY A 21 3.78 -0.45 6.17
C GLY A 21 2.72 -0.50 7.27
N LEU A 22 2.70 -1.56 8.07
CA LEU A 22 1.79 -1.70 9.20
C LEU A 22 2.08 -0.67 10.30
N GLU A 23 3.34 -0.42 10.62
CA GLU A 23 3.72 0.58 11.62
C GLU A 23 3.38 2.01 11.17
N ILE A 24 3.55 2.31 9.89
CA ILE A 24 3.10 3.59 9.30
C ILE A 24 1.58 3.71 9.45
N ALA A 25 0.82 2.65 9.11
CA ALA A 25 -0.62 2.64 9.24
C ALA A 25 -1.09 2.94 10.68
N LYS A 26 -0.46 2.29 11.67
CA LYS A 26 -0.75 2.54 13.09
C LYS A 26 -0.52 4.00 13.47
N LYS A 27 0.61 4.58 13.05
CA LYS A 27 0.94 5.99 13.33
C LYS A 27 -0.04 6.95 12.67
N PHE A 28 -0.44 6.69 11.43
CA PHE A 28 -1.40 7.51 10.71
C PHE A 28 -2.78 7.47 11.37
N LEU A 29 -3.23 6.28 11.80
CA LEU A 29 -4.48 6.13 12.56
C LEU A 29 -4.43 6.88 13.89
N GLN A 30 -3.32 6.81 14.62
CA GLN A 30 -3.12 7.58 15.87
C GLN A 30 -3.15 9.10 15.62
N SER A 31 -2.78 9.54 14.43
CA SER A 31 -2.81 10.94 14.00
C SER A 31 -4.17 11.37 13.43
N GLY A 32 -5.18 10.48 13.44
CA GLY A 32 -6.54 10.77 13.02
C GLY A 32 -6.87 10.52 11.56
N SER A 33 -5.94 9.94 10.79
CA SER A 33 -6.15 9.62 9.38
C SER A 33 -7.10 8.43 9.20
N LYS A 34 -7.84 8.44 8.10
CA LYS A 34 -8.43 7.24 7.52
C LYS A 34 -7.38 6.52 6.68
N VAL A 35 -7.23 5.23 6.86
CA VAL A 35 -6.16 4.45 6.23
C VAL A 35 -6.72 3.26 5.47
N PHE A 36 -6.26 3.09 4.24
CA PHE A 36 -6.44 1.88 3.43
C PHE A 36 -5.09 1.17 3.32
N ILE A 37 -4.97 -0.01 3.92
CA ILE A 37 -3.80 -0.86 3.74
C ILE A 37 -4.05 -1.85 2.61
N TRP A 38 -3.09 -1.96 1.71
CA TRP A 38 -3.10 -2.90 0.60
C TRP A 38 -2.00 -3.94 0.79
N ASP A 39 -2.32 -5.17 0.54
CA ASP A 39 -1.36 -6.27 0.54
C ASP A 39 -1.88 -7.40 -0.33
N ILE A 40 -1.01 -8.27 -0.79
CA ILE A 40 -1.39 -9.48 -1.52
C ILE A 40 -1.85 -10.59 -0.55
N ASP A 41 -1.43 -10.54 0.70
CA ASP A 41 -1.71 -11.53 1.73
C ASP A 41 -2.96 -11.18 2.53
N GLU A 42 -4.10 -11.76 2.15
CA GLU A 42 -5.37 -11.52 2.82
C GLU A 42 -5.36 -11.96 4.28
N LYS A 43 -4.66 -13.03 4.63
CA LYS A 43 -4.59 -13.51 6.03
C LYS A 43 -3.89 -12.51 6.93
N GLU A 44 -2.79 -11.94 6.46
CA GLU A 44 -2.06 -10.90 7.21
C GLU A 44 -2.88 -9.60 7.27
N LEU A 45 -3.62 -9.23 6.23
CA LEU A 45 -4.55 -8.09 6.26
C LEU A 45 -5.64 -8.27 7.33
N LEU A 46 -6.27 -9.44 7.37
CA LEU A 46 -7.30 -9.75 8.37
C LEU A 46 -6.74 -9.72 9.79
N LYS A 47 -5.56 -10.29 9.99
CA LYS A 47 -4.86 -10.29 11.27
C LYS A 47 -4.54 -8.87 11.74
N ALA A 48 -3.98 -8.04 10.86
CA ALA A 48 -3.68 -6.63 11.14
C ALA A 48 -4.94 -5.85 11.51
N THR A 49 -6.02 -6.04 10.77
CA THR A 49 -7.29 -5.36 11.00
C THR A 49 -7.90 -5.71 12.37
N LYS A 50 -7.86 -6.99 12.74
CA LYS A 50 -8.33 -7.45 14.06
C LYS A 50 -7.46 -6.92 15.20
N GLN A 51 -6.14 -6.92 15.02
CA GLN A 51 -5.19 -6.47 16.04
C GLN A 51 -5.32 -4.98 16.31
N ILE A 52 -5.45 -4.17 15.26
CA ILE A 52 -5.56 -2.71 15.38
C ILE A 52 -6.95 -2.30 15.86
N ASN A 53 -8.00 -2.96 15.36
CA ASN A 53 -9.39 -2.71 15.74
C ASN A 53 -9.77 -1.21 15.76
N ASN A 54 -9.51 -0.54 14.64
CA ASN A 54 -9.82 0.88 14.49
C ASN A 54 -10.81 1.07 13.32
N PRO A 55 -11.94 1.78 13.50
CA PRO A 55 -12.96 1.96 12.45
C PRO A 55 -12.46 2.74 11.23
N ASN A 56 -11.37 3.50 11.38
CA ASN A 56 -10.74 4.24 10.29
C ASN A 56 -9.75 3.40 9.47
N LEU A 57 -9.51 2.15 9.87
CA LEU A 57 -8.68 1.21 9.10
C LEU A 57 -9.55 0.40 8.14
N ASN A 58 -9.17 0.44 6.87
CA ASN A 58 -9.74 -0.37 5.80
C ASN A 58 -8.63 -1.17 5.13
N TYR A 59 -8.98 -2.25 4.47
CA TYR A 59 -8.01 -3.03 3.71
C TYR A 59 -8.55 -3.44 2.35
N ASN A 60 -7.65 -3.67 1.42
CA ASN A 60 -7.93 -4.27 0.11
C ASN A 60 -6.84 -5.28 -0.22
N VAL A 61 -7.24 -6.42 -0.77
CA VAL A 61 -6.29 -7.39 -1.33
C VAL A 61 -5.88 -6.87 -2.70
N VAL A 62 -4.62 -6.45 -2.84
CA VAL A 62 -4.10 -5.84 -4.07
C VAL A 62 -2.70 -6.37 -4.34
N ASP A 63 -2.51 -6.89 -5.55
CA ASP A 63 -1.21 -7.12 -6.14
C ASP A 63 -0.79 -5.86 -6.90
N VAL A 64 0.24 -5.15 -6.40
CA VAL A 64 0.70 -3.90 -7.03
C VAL A 64 1.36 -4.11 -8.39
N SER A 65 1.67 -5.32 -8.78
CA SER A 65 2.11 -5.64 -10.15
C SER A 65 0.95 -5.79 -11.15
N ASN A 66 -0.28 -5.76 -10.66
CA ASN A 66 -1.49 -5.89 -11.48
C ASN A 66 -2.17 -4.52 -11.64
N TYR A 67 -1.98 -3.91 -12.80
CA TYR A 67 -2.49 -2.56 -13.11
C TYR A 67 -4.02 -2.46 -13.01
N GLU A 68 -4.73 -3.43 -13.61
CA GLU A 68 -6.20 -3.44 -13.63
C GLU A 68 -6.79 -3.58 -12.22
N GLN A 69 -6.14 -4.38 -11.38
CA GLN A 69 -6.57 -4.54 -9.98
C GLN A 69 -6.42 -3.24 -9.19
N ILE A 70 -5.31 -2.52 -9.41
CA ILE A 70 -5.10 -1.20 -8.78
C ILE A 70 -6.17 -0.22 -9.28
N GLU A 71 -6.38 -0.15 -10.59
CA GLU A 71 -7.36 0.77 -11.20
C GLU A 71 -8.76 0.58 -10.63
N LYS A 72 -9.23 -0.67 -10.55
CA LYS A 72 -10.52 -1.01 -9.95
C LYS A 72 -10.58 -0.59 -8.48
N THR A 73 -9.56 -0.92 -7.70
CA THR A 73 -9.54 -0.61 -6.28
C THR A 73 -9.52 0.89 -6.03
N VAL A 74 -8.74 1.65 -6.80
CA VAL A 74 -8.73 3.12 -6.73
C VAL A 74 -10.11 3.68 -7.05
N SER A 75 -10.75 3.20 -8.12
CA SER A 75 -12.10 3.62 -8.51
C SER A 75 -13.12 3.42 -7.38
N ASP A 76 -13.06 2.27 -6.71
CA ASP A 76 -13.95 1.97 -5.57
C ASP A 76 -13.68 2.91 -4.38
N ILE A 77 -12.43 3.21 -4.08
CA ILE A 77 -12.06 4.10 -2.97
C ILE A 77 -12.50 5.54 -3.24
N ILE A 78 -12.20 6.08 -4.42
CA ILE A 78 -12.50 7.48 -4.75
C ILE A 78 -13.99 7.77 -4.89
N SER A 79 -14.83 6.75 -5.04
CA SER A 79 -16.30 6.94 -5.09
C SER A 79 -16.85 7.56 -3.80
N ASN A 80 -16.20 7.35 -2.65
CA ASN A 80 -16.62 7.82 -1.34
C ASN A 80 -15.52 8.53 -0.54
N ASN A 81 -14.31 8.64 -1.07
CA ASN A 81 -13.17 9.19 -0.36
C ASN A 81 -12.32 10.07 -1.26
N LYS A 82 -11.75 11.12 -0.67
CA LYS A 82 -10.63 11.84 -1.26
C LYS A 82 -9.34 11.14 -0.81
N ILE A 83 -8.36 11.01 -1.69
CA ILE A 83 -7.05 10.48 -1.35
C ILE A 83 -6.08 11.65 -1.18
N ASP A 84 -5.46 11.75 0.00
CA ASP A 84 -4.50 12.81 0.33
C ASP A 84 -3.06 12.32 0.36
N ILE A 85 -2.84 11.03 0.71
CA ILE A 85 -1.51 10.48 0.96
C ILE A 85 -1.40 9.11 0.28
N LEU A 86 -0.29 8.89 -0.41
CA LEU A 86 0.10 7.58 -0.94
C LEU A 86 1.47 7.20 -0.39
N ILE A 87 1.56 6.04 0.25
CA ILE A 87 2.82 5.44 0.71
C ILE A 87 3.08 4.19 -0.12
N ASN A 88 4.02 4.29 -1.05
CA ASN A 88 4.52 3.17 -1.83
C ASN A 88 5.55 2.38 -1.01
N ASN A 89 5.07 1.43 -0.21
CA ASN A 89 5.90 0.62 0.68
C ASN A 89 6.02 -0.84 0.20
N ALA A 90 5.12 -1.33 -0.64
CA ALA A 90 5.19 -2.70 -1.14
C ALA A 90 6.50 -2.97 -1.87
N GLY A 91 7.15 -4.07 -1.55
CA GLY A 91 8.40 -4.46 -2.16
C GLY A 91 8.85 -5.85 -1.70
N ILE A 92 9.67 -6.48 -2.51
CA ILE A 92 10.33 -7.75 -2.21
C ILE A 92 11.84 -7.62 -2.46
N THR A 93 12.63 -8.40 -1.73
CA THR A 93 14.08 -8.46 -1.92
C THR A 93 14.51 -9.55 -2.90
N GLY A 94 13.67 -10.57 -3.05
CA GLY A 94 14.01 -11.76 -3.81
C GLY A 94 15.15 -12.58 -3.18
N PRO A 95 15.60 -13.66 -3.86
CA PRO A 95 16.71 -14.47 -3.38
C PRO A 95 18.05 -13.74 -3.52
N THR A 96 18.99 -14.10 -2.67
CA THR A 96 20.39 -13.62 -2.75
C THR A 96 21.18 -14.52 -3.69
N ALA A 97 21.70 -13.95 -4.77
CA ALA A 97 22.54 -14.66 -5.74
C ALA A 97 23.53 -13.70 -6.41
N LYS A 98 24.58 -14.26 -7.01
CA LYS A 98 25.46 -13.47 -7.87
C LYS A 98 24.71 -13.01 -9.10
N LEU A 99 25.05 -11.85 -9.64
CA LEU A 99 24.34 -11.25 -10.77
C LEU A 99 24.19 -12.22 -11.95
N TRP A 100 25.24 -12.92 -12.31
CA TRP A 100 25.24 -13.84 -13.44
C TRP A 100 24.51 -15.17 -13.19
N ASP A 101 24.21 -15.50 -11.93
CA ASP A 101 23.46 -16.68 -11.52
C ASP A 101 21.99 -16.35 -11.19
N TYR A 102 21.60 -15.07 -11.30
CA TYR A 102 20.26 -14.62 -10.89
C TYR A 102 19.19 -15.14 -11.85
N ASP A 103 18.15 -15.76 -11.29
CA ASP A 103 17.02 -16.25 -12.08
C ASP A 103 16.23 -15.08 -12.69
N ILE A 104 15.93 -15.19 -13.99
CA ILE A 104 15.23 -14.13 -14.75
C ILE A 104 13.81 -13.92 -14.21
N LYS A 105 13.13 -14.98 -13.78
CA LYS A 105 11.77 -14.87 -13.20
C LYS A 105 11.79 -14.10 -11.89
N ASP A 106 12.76 -14.39 -11.04
CA ASP A 106 12.93 -13.68 -9.77
C ASP A 106 13.26 -12.21 -10.00
N TRP A 107 14.15 -11.92 -10.93
CA TRP A 107 14.48 -10.57 -11.35
C TRP A 107 13.24 -9.81 -11.83
N ASN A 108 12.47 -10.40 -12.74
CA ASN A 108 11.26 -9.79 -13.27
C ASN A 108 10.23 -9.53 -12.17
N SER A 109 10.04 -10.48 -11.25
CA SER A 109 9.12 -10.30 -10.11
C SER A 109 9.51 -9.14 -9.22
N ILE A 110 10.80 -8.96 -8.97
CA ILE A 110 11.31 -7.82 -8.19
C ILE A 110 11.02 -6.50 -8.89
N ILE A 111 11.30 -6.40 -10.18
CA ILE A 111 11.04 -5.20 -10.98
C ILE A 111 9.54 -4.91 -11.07
N ASP A 112 8.72 -5.93 -11.28
CA ASP A 112 7.26 -5.78 -11.40
C ASP A 112 6.63 -5.23 -10.11
N ILE A 113 7.10 -5.69 -8.96
CA ILE A 113 6.58 -5.22 -7.67
C ILE A 113 7.23 -3.91 -7.26
N ASN A 114 8.56 -3.84 -7.23
CA ASN A 114 9.28 -2.72 -6.61
C ASN A 114 9.28 -1.47 -7.50
N LEU A 115 9.31 -1.62 -8.81
CA LEU A 115 9.38 -0.51 -9.76
C LEU A 115 8.04 -0.25 -10.45
N HIS A 116 7.51 -1.23 -11.18
CA HIS A 116 6.24 -1.09 -11.89
C HIS A 116 5.09 -0.83 -10.92
N GLY A 117 5.04 -1.51 -9.77
CA GLY A 117 4.02 -1.31 -8.76
C GLY A 117 3.98 0.12 -8.24
N THR A 118 5.12 0.71 -7.96
CA THR A 118 5.23 2.13 -7.58
C THR A 118 4.74 3.06 -8.68
N PHE A 119 5.16 2.81 -9.92
CA PHE A 119 4.71 3.59 -11.08
C PHE A 119 3.20 3.48 -11.29
N TYR A 120 2.63 2.28 -11.24
CA TYR A 120 1.20 2.05 -11.42
C TYR A 120 0.37 2.77 -10.37
N CYS A 121 0.76 2.66 -9.10
CA CYS A 121 0.07 3.36 -8.01
C CYS A 121 0.13 4.88 -8.19
N CYS A 122 1.30 5.43 -8.49
CA CYS A 122 1.43 6.86 -8.76
C CYS A 122 0.59 7.31 -9.94
N LYS A 123 0.65 6.58 -11.05
CA LYS A 123 -0.12 6.90 -12.26
C LYS A 123 -1.62 6.96 -12.03
N LEU A 124 -2.15 6.02 -11.25
CA LEU A 124 -3.59 5.90 -11.00
C LEU A 124 -4.09 6.76 -9.84
N ILE A 125 -3.26 7.04 -8.85
CA ILE A 125 -3.69 7.73 -7.62
C ILE A 125 -3.38 9.22 -7.66
N VAL A 126 -2.21 9.64 -8.14
CA VAL A 126 -1.77 11.06 -8.11
C VAL A 126 -2.78 11.99 -8.80
N PRO A 127 -3.42 11.66 -9.94
CA PRO A 127 -4.43 12.54 -10.54
C PRO A 127 -5.61 12.87 -9.60
N HIS A 128 -5.90 12.01 -8.65
CA HIS A 128 -6.95 12.23 -7.63
C HIS A 128 -6.46 13.05 -6.44
N MET A 129 -5.15 13.10 -6.21
CA MET A 129 -4.54 13.88 -5.13
C MET A 129 -4.42 15.36 -5.47
N ILE A 130 -4.29 15.70 -6.75
CA ILE A 130 -4.08 17.07 -7.23
C ILE A 130 -5.37 17.83 -7.58
N LYS A 131 -6.52 17.22 -7.36
CA LYS A 131 -7.85 17.83 -7.63
C LYS A 131 -8.33 18.72 -6.49
#